data_83d433d41e15e158d35d7c15e9f05734
#
_entry.id   83d433d41e15e158d35d7c15e9f05734
#
_cell.length_a   1.000
_cell.length_b   1.000
_cell.length_c   1.000
_cell.angle_alpha   90.00
_cell.angle_beta   90.00
_cell.angle_gamma   90.00
#
_symmetry.space_group_name_H-M   'P 1'
#
loop_
_entity.id
_entity.type
_entity.pdbx_description
1 polymer ?
#
loop_
_entity_poly.entity_id
_entity_poly.type
_entity_poly.pdbx_seq_one_letter_code
_entity_poly.pdbx_strand_id
1 'polypeptide(L)'
;LQPKRLPAYIDIGEQLLNQSSSVTQQILGPHIRNQMLATQEAAFFHGTGTNEAQGIAGVSGIGSVAGGTNGLAPAWSHIVNLETAVDTSNALLGNLHYVSNGQIRGKLKQTQRVSGTDSRMILDDSGALLNGYQPLWTNAVSRTLSKGTSASVCSAIFFANLADYWIGYWSGISLEVVRDKTNAI
;
A
#
# COMPACT_ATOMS: atom_id res chain seq x y z
N LEU A 1 9.90 15.79 -11.18
CA LEU A 1 9.54 14.38 -11.41
C LEU A 1 10.60 13.75 -12.31
N GLN A 2 11.11 12.58 -11.90
CA GLN A 2 12.08 11.80 -12.70
C GLN A 2 11.46 10.43 -13.00
N PRO A 3 11.58 9.92 -14.23
CA PRO A 3 11.09 8.59 -14.57
C PRO A 3 11.88 7.51 -13.82
N LYS A 4 11.17 6.56 -13.26
CA LYS A 4 11.73 5.37 -12.62
C LYS A 4 11.25 4.14 -13.37
N ARG A 5 12.09 3.11 -13.44
CA ARG A 5 11.75 1.84 -14.09
C ARG A 5 11.23 0.84 -13.09
N LEU A 6 10.19 0.10 -13.46
CA LEU A 6 9.70 -1.06 -12.73
C LEU A 6 9.92 -2.29 -13.61
N PRO A 7 11.07 -2.99 -13.50
CA PRO A 7 11.29 -4.23 -14.22
C PRO A 7 10.56 -5.38 -13.56
N ALA A 8 10.02 -6.28 -14.39
CA ALA A 8 9.54 -7.58 -13.96
C ALA A 8 10.05 -8.62 -14.95
N TYR A 9 10.43 -9.80 -14.48
CA TYR A 9 10.82 -10.90 -15.33
C TYR A 9 10.19 -12.20 -14.81
N ILE A 10 10.00 -13.14 -15.73
CA ILE A 10 9.53 -14.49 -15.43
C ILE A 10 10.34 -15.47 -16.29
N ASP A 11 10.88 -16.48 -15.66
CA ASP A 11 11.59 -17.56 -16.35
C ASP A 11 10.60 -18.67 -16.67
N ILE A 12 10.59 -19.09 -17.93
CA ILE A 12 9.68 -20.14 -18.44
C ILE A 12 10.54 -21.18 -19.13
N GLY A 13 10.38 -22.45 -18.72
CA GLY A 13 11.04 -23.56 -19.39
C GLY A 13 10.57 -23.69 -20.84
N GLU A 14 11.50 -23.91 -21.78
CA GLU A 14 11.21 -24.04 -23.21
C GLU A 14 10.26 -25.22 -23.48
N GLN A 15 10.35 -26.29 -22.71
CA GLN A 15 9.47 -27.44 -22.79
C GLN A 15 7.99 -27.06 -22.53
N LEU A 16 7.74 -26.23 -21.52
CA LEU A 16 6.40 -25.72 -21.22
C LEU A 16 5.87 -24.81 -22.36
N LEU A 17 6.75 -23.99 -22.90
CA LEU A 17 6.41 -23.10 -24.01
C LEU A 17 6.00 -23.87 -25.26
N ASN A 18 6.71 -24.95 -25.57
CA ASN A 18 6.46 -25.81 -26.75
C ASN A 18 5.18 -26.69 -26.60
N GLN A 19 4.89 -27.14 -25.38
CA GLN A 19 3.75 -28.02 -25.12
C GLN A 19 2.42 -27.28 -24.95
N SER A 20 2.42 -26.02 -24.55
CA SER A 20 1.20 -25.29 -24.21
C SER A 20 1.23 -23.82 -24.61
N SER A 21 1.79 -23.47 -25.75
CA SER A 21 2.12 -22.10 -26.15
C SER A 21 0.95 -21.11 -26.05
N SER A 22 -0.26 -21.46 -26.45
CA SER A 22 -1.41 -20.54 -26.41
C SER A 22 -2.00 -20.39 -25.00
N VAL A 23 -2.10 -21.47 -24.24
CA VAL A 23 -2.66 -21.46 -22.87
C VAL A 23 -1.68 -20.77 -21.90
N THR A 24 -0.40 -21.04 -22.06
CA THR A 24 0.66 -20.44 -21.23
C THR A 24 0.66 -18.91 -21.38
N GLN A 25 0.58 -18.38 -22.59
CA GLN A 25 0.52 -16.94 -22.82
C GLN A 25 -0.74 -16.29 -22.24
N GLN A 26 -1.89 -16.95 -22.32
CA GLN A 26 -3.16 -16.45 -21.78
C GLN A 26 -3.15 -16.39 -20.24
N ILE A 27 -2.44 -17.30 -19.57
CA ILE A 27 -2.36 -17.33 -18.12
C ILE A 27 -1.26 -16.39 -17.60
N LEU A 28 -0.10 -16.40 -18.22
CA LEU A 28 1.06 -15.65 -17.73
C LEU A 28 0.92 -14.13 -17.89
N GLY A 29 0.30 -13.67 -18.99
CA GLY A 29 0.11 -12.25 -19.22
C GLY A 29 -0.64 -11.55 -18.07
N PRO A 30 -1.81 -12.01 -17.67
CA PRO A 30 -2.53 -11.48 -16.51
C PRO A 30 -1.75 -11.58 -15.19
N HIS A 31 -1.02 -12.68 -14.95
CA HIS A 31 -0.22 -12.84 -13.74
C HIS A 31 0.91 -11.82 -13.64
N ILE A 32 1.68 -11.63 -14.71
CA ILE A 32 2.75 -10.61 -14.76
C ILE A 32 2.16 -9.22 -14.51
N ARG A 33 1.06 -8.90 -15.21
CA ARG A 33 0.38 -7.61 -15.07
C ARG A 33 -0.08 -7.36 -13.64
N ASN A 34 -0.72 -8.33 -13.02
CA ASN A 34 -1.22 -8.21 -11.65
C ASN A 34 -0.07 -8.04 -10.65
N GLN A 35 1.04 -8.77 -10.84
CA GLN A 35 2.22 -8.64 -10.00
C GLN A 35 2.88 -7.26 -10.16
N MET A 36 2.98 -6.76 -11.39
CA MET A 36 3.50 -5.41 -11.66
C MET A 36 2.62 -4.35 -11.00
N LEU A 37 1.29 -4.45 -11.13
CA LEU A 37 0.35 -3.52 -10.51
C LEU A 37 0.47 -3.54 -8.97
N ALA A 38 0.57 -4.72 -8.36
CA ALA A 38 0.75 -4.85 -6.92
C ALA A 38 2.06 -4.22 -6.44
N THR A 39 3.16 -4.43 -7.16
CA THR A 39 4.47 -3.82 -6.85
C THR A 39 4.43 -2.31 -7.02
N GLN A 40 3.80 -1.82 -8.07
CA GLN A 40 3.61 -0.40 -8.33
C GLN A 40 2.77 0.27 -7.26
N GLU A 41 1.67 -0.35 -6.85
CA GLU A 41 0.81 0.16 -5.78
C GLU A 41 1.57 0.22 -4.44
N ALA A 42 2.37 -0.78 -4.12
CA ALA A 42 3.22 -0.77 -2.94
C ALA A 42 4.26 0.37 -2.97
N ALA A 43 4.86 0.63 -4.14
CA ALA A 43 5.80 1.73 -4.31
C ALA A 43 5.12 3.10 -4.15
N PHE A 44 3.85 3.27 -4.50
CA PHE A 44 3.12 4.52 -4.28
C PHE A 44 2.92 4.84 -2.80
N PHE A 45 2.82 3.84 -1.94
CA PHE A 45 2.74 4.07 -0.50
C PHE A 45 4.10 4.17 0.18
N HIS A 46 5.04 3.30 -0.16
CA HIS A 46 6.28 3.10 0.62
C HIS A 46 7.56 3.26 -0.19
N GLY A 47 7.48 3.61 -1.47
CA GLY A 47 8.66 3.74 -2.32
C GLY A 47 9.67 4.74 -1.79
N THR A 48 10.94 4.42 -1.93
CA THR A 48 12.06 5.21 -1.39
C THR A 48 12.46 6.40 -2.26
N GLY A 49 11.99 6.46 -3.51
CA GLY A 49 12.36 7.49 -4.47
C GLY A 49 13.73 7.31 -5.12
N THR A 50 14.52 6.32 -4.71
CA THR A 50 15.88 6.09 -5.26
C THR A 50 15.83 5.33 -6.58
N ASN A 51 15.40 4.07 -6.57
CA ASN A 51 15.27 3.23 -7.78
C ASN A 51 13.82 3.01 -8.20
N GLU A 52 12.88 3.42 -7.39
CA GLU A 52 11.44 3.34 -7.55
C GLU A 52 10.78 4.71 -7.36
N ALA A 53 9.49 4.83 -7.64
CA ALA A 53 8.74 6.05 -7.37
C ALA A 53 8.78 6.38 -5.86
N GLN A 54 8.79 7.68 -5.54
CA GLN A 54 8.68 8.10 -4.14
C GLN A 54 7.25 7.88 -3.66
N GLY A 55 7.11 7.10 -2.59
CA GLY A 55 5.83 6.84 -1.96
C GLY A 55 5.39 7.95 -1.00
N ILE A 56 4.11 7.98 -0.69
CA ILE A 56 3.50 8.96 0.22
C ILE A 56 4.22 8.99 1.57
N ALA A 57 4.61 7.83 2.11
CA ALA A 57 5.30 7.72 3.39
C ALA A 57 6.68 8.43 3.42
N GLY A 58 7.31 8.63 2.26
CA GLY A 58 8.62 9.26 2.13
C GLY A 58 8.57 10.75 1.80
N VAL A 59 7.38 11.35 1.63
CA VAL A 59 7.25 12.77 1.32
C VAL A 59 7.54 13.61 2.57
N SER A 60 8.42 14.58 2.44
CA SER A 60 8.71 15.52 3.52
C SER A 60 7.61 16.59 3.64
N GLY A 61 7.36 17.05 4.87
CA GLY A 61 6.39 18.13 5.13
C GLY A 61 4.95 17.66 5.29
N ILE A 62 4.65 16.37 5.15
CA ILE A 62 3.33 15.83 5.48
C ILE A 62 3.19 15.64 6.99
N GLY A 63 1.95 15.79 7.49
CA GLY A 63 1.61 15.51 8.89
C GLY A 63 1.92 14.08 9.28
N SER A 64 2.39 13.86 10.51
CA SER A 64 2.71 12.53 11.03
C SER A 64 2.21 12.37 12.46
N VAL A 65 1.49 11.30 12.72
CA VAL A 65 1.04 10.92 14.06
C VAL A 65 1.87 9.73 14.55
N ALA A 66 2.67 9.95 15.59
CA ALA A 66 3.54 8.92 16.12
C ALA A 66 2.75 7.89 16.94
N GLY A 67 2.82 6.63 16.55
CA GLY A 67 2.34 5.49 17.33
C GLY A 67 3.37 4.99 18.34
N GLY A 68 3.94 5.91 19.18
CA GLY A 68 4.98 5.57 20.16
C GLY A 68 6.37 5.34 19.56
N THR A 69 7.38 5.09 20.42
CA THR A 69 8.78 4.87 20.01
C THR A 69 8.94 3.60 19.18
N ASN A 70 8.28 2.54 19.57
CA ASN A 70 8.39 1.21 18.93
C ASN A 70 7.11 0.80 18.18
N GLY A 71 6.23 1.76 17.87
CA GLY A 71 4.90 1.45 17.40
C GLY A 71 3.96 1.07 18.55
N LEU A 72 2.68 1.33 18.38
CA LEU A 72 1.61 0.98 19.32
C LEU A 72 0.41 0.41 18.56
N ALA A 73 -0.43 -0.33 19.28
CA ALA A 73 -1.74 -0.69 18.78
C ALA A 73 -2.53 0.59 18.43
N PRO A 74 -3.32 0.60 17.34
CA PRO A 74 -4.09 1.77 16.97
C PRO A 74 -5.13 2.06 18.06
N ALA A 75 -5.16 3.32 18.51
CA ALA A 75 -6.16 3.86 19.43
C ALA A 75 -7.03 4.89 18.71
N TRP A 76 -8.21 5.19 19.27
CA TRP A 76 -9.10 6.20 18.70
C TRP A 76 -8.43 7.56 18.53
N SER A 77 -7.62 7.95 19.52
CA SER A 77 -6.86 9.19 19.46
C SER A 77 -5.92 9.29 18.24
N HIS A 78 -5.32 8.18 17.82
CA HIS A 78 -4.45 8.20 16.64
C HIS A 78 -5.26 8.47 15.36
N ILE A 79 -6.48 7.93 15.26
CA ILE A 79 -7.36 8.14 14.12
C ILE A 79 -7.79 9.60 14.02
N VAL A 80 -8.24 10.18 15.15
CA VAL A 80 -8.64 11.59 15.23
C VAL A 80 -7.45 12.54 14.99
N ASN A 81 -6.27 12.22 15.53
CA ASN A 81 -5.07 13.04 15.34
C ASN A 81 -4.59 13.06 13.88
N LEU A 82 -4.83 12.00 13.11
CA LEU A 82 -4.54 12.01 11.65
C LEU A 82 -5.44 13.02 10.92
N GLU A 83 -6.72 13.06 11.25
CA GLU A 83 -7.65 14.05 10.71
C GLU A 83 -7.23 15.47 11.13
N THR A 84 -6.94 15.66 12.42
CA THR A 84 -6.48 16.96 12.95
C THR A 84 -5.21 17.45 12.26
N ALA A 85 -4.27 16.55 11.94
CA ALA A 85 -3.04 16.92 11.25
C ALA A 85 -3.31 17.45 9.83
N VAL A 86 -4.32 16.91 9.14
CA VAL A 86 -4.74 17.39 7.82
C VAL A 86 -5.52 18.70 7.95
N ASP A 87 -6.39 18.81 8.95
CA ASP A 87 -7.20 20.02 9.21
C ASP A 87 -6.32 21.23 9.55
N THR A 88 -5.34 21.06 10.43
CA THR A 88 -4.39 22.12 10.79
C THR A 88 -3.56 22.64 9.60
N SER A 89 -3.45 21.85 8.57
CA SER A 89 -2.81 22.24 7.30
C SER A 89 -3.80 22.84 6.29
N ASN A 90 -5.05 23.10 6.67
CA ASN A 90 -6.14 23.54 5.80
C ASN A 90 -6.38 22.64 4.59
N ALA A 91 -6.09 21.34 4.73
CA ALA A 91 -6.17 20.35 3.66
C ALA A 91 -7.34 19.36 3.83
N LEU A 92 -8.31 19.66 4.73
CA LEU A 92 -9.51 18.84 4.94
C LEU A 92 -10.54 19.12 3.83
N LEU A 93 -10.14 18.92 2.58
CA LEU A 93 -10.91 19.23 1.39
C LEU A 93 -10.97 17.99 0.46
N GLY A 94 -12.04 17.92 -0.34
CA GLY A 94 -12.20 16.89 -1.35
C GLY A 94 -12.63 15.53 -0.78
N ASN A 95 -12.17 14.46 -1.39
CA ASN A 95 -12.59 13.10 -1.07
C ASN A 95 -11.52 12.39 -0.21
N LEU A 96 -11.63 12.57 1.09
CA LEU A 96 -10.67 12.06 2.07
C LEU A 96 -10.97 10.61 2.44
N HIS A 97 -9.91 9.82 2.53
CA HIS A 97 -9.98 8.42 2.90
C HIS A 97 -8.90 8.01 3.92
N TYR A 98 -9.29 7.12 4.82
CA TYR A 98 -8.30 6.34 5.57
C TYR A 98 -7.86 5.16 4.72
N VAL A 99 -6.54 4.97 4.55
CA VAL A 99 -5.98 3.85 3.80
C VAL A 99 -5.07 3.03 4.69
N SER A 100 -5.29 1.72 4.74
CA SER A 100 -4.43 0.81 5.49
C SER A 100 -4.60 -0.64 5.00
N ASN A 101 -3.95 -1.58 5.69
CA ASN A 101 -4.01 -2.99 5.34
C ASN A 101 -5.06 -3.78 6.17
N GLY A 102 -5.32 -5.02 5.75
CA GLY A 102 -6.29 -5.90 6.41
C GLY A 102 -5.96 -6.25 7.86
N GLN A 103 -4.67 -6.23 8.25
CA GLN A 103 -4.26 -6.48 9.64
C GLN A 103 -4.73 -5.36 10.57
N ILE A 104 -4.54 -4.11 10.15
CA ILE A 104 -5.04 -2.93 10.87
C ILE A 104 -6.57 -2.95 10.92
N ARG A 105 -7.24 -3.28 9.80
CA ARG A 105 -8.71 -3.44 9.78
C ARG A 105 -9.20 -4.39 10.87
N GLY A 106 -8.59 -5.57 10.98
CA GLY A 106 -8.93 -6.54 12.02
C GLY A 106 -8.68 -6.00 13.42
N LYS A 107 -7.57 -5.29 13.62
CA LYS A 107 -7.24 -4.70 14.92
C LYS A 107 -8.21 -3.59 15.30
N LEU A 108 -8.62 -2.72 14.39
CA LEU A 108 -9.58 -1.64 14.64
C LEU A 108 -10.99 -2.17 15.02
N LYS A 109 -11.38 -3.34 14.48
CA LYS A 109 -12.62 -4.03 14.86
C LYS A 109 -12.59 -4.66 16.26
N GLN A 110 -11.39 -4.86 16.82
CA GLN A 110 -11.20 -5.45 18.16
C GLN A 110 -10.83 -4.42 19.22
N THR A 111 -10.55 -3.19 18.84
CA THR A 111 -10.13 -2.13 19.76
C THR A 111 -11.30 -1.21 20.07
N GLN A 112 -11.61 -1.05 21.35
CA GLN A 112 -12.63 -0.12 21.81
C GLN A 112 -12.18 1.33 21.66
N ARG A 113 -13.13 2.25 21.41
CA ARG A 113 -12.85 3.70 21.35
C ARG A 113 -12.41 4.24 22.69
N VAL A 114 -13.11 3.86 23.74
CA VAL A 114 -12.82 4.24 25.12
C VAL A 114 -12.74 2.98 25.97
N SER A 115 -11.63 2.81 26.68
CA SER A 115 -11.44 1.65 27.55
C SER A 115 -12.41 1.63 28.71
N GLY A 116 -13.06 0.50 28.91
CA GLY A 116 -13.81 0.17 30.13
C GLY A 116 -15.30 0.51 30.15
N THR A 117 -15.78 1.51 29.41
CA THR A 117 -17.18 1.99 29.51
C THR A 117 -17.92 2.00 28.18
N ASP A 118 -17.23 2.22 27.07
CA ASP A 118 -17.82 2.24 25.74
C ASP A 118 -17.56 0.90 25.04
N SER A 119 -18.64 0.20 24.73
CA SER A 119 -18.56 -1.06 23.98
C SER A 119 -18.36 -0.87 22.47
N ARG A 120 -18.35 0.37 21.97
CA ARG A 120 -18.13 0.66 20.54
C ARG A 120 -16.68 0.40 20.15
N MET A 121 -16.53 -0.32 19.06
CA MET A 121 -15.22 -0.52 18.43
C MET A 121 -14.83 0.71 17.63
N ILE A 122 -13.53 0.88 17.37
CA ILE A 122 -13.02 1.97 16.53
C ILE A 122 -13.60 1.86 15.11
N LEU A 123 -13.65 0.65 14.57
CA LEU A 123 -14.29 0.34 13.30
C LEU A 123 -15.49 -0.57 13.58
N ASP A 124 -16.67 -0.16 13.13
CA ASP A 124 -17.90 -0.92 13.27
C ASP A 124 -17.85 -2.25 12.50
N ASP A 125 -18.75 -3.17 12.83
CA ASP A 125 -18.86 -4.47 12.19
C ASP A 125 -19.08 -4.36 10.67
N SER A 126 -19.86 -3.37 10.24
CA SER A 126 -20.04 -3.08 8.81
C SER A 126 -18.75 -2.69 8.12
N GLY A 127 -17.80 -2.06 8.84
CA GLY A 127 -16.56 -1.55 8.28
C GLY A 127 -16.74 -0.44 7.23
N ALA A 128 -17.93 0.17 7.19
CA ALA A 128 -18.31 1.14 6.18
C ALA A 128 -17.65 2.50 6.38
N LEU A 129 -17.56 2.94 7.64
CA LEU A 129 -17.00 4.25 7.97
C LEU A 129 -15.99 4.14 9.12
N LEU A 130 -14.91 4.87 9.00
CA LEU A 130 -13.94 5.11 10.05
C LEU A 130 -13.87 6.62 10.30
N ASN A 131 -14.27 7.06 11.49
CA ASN A 131 -14.33 8.49 11.84
C ASN A 131 -15.11 9.35 10.82
N GLY A 132 -16.21 8.83 10.27
CA GLY A 132 -17.03 9.52 9.29
C GLY A 132 -16.55 9.43 7.82
N TYR A 133 -15.36 8.90 7.56
CA TYR A 133 -14.78 8.74 6.23
C TYR A 133 -14.78 7.28 5.79
N GLN A 134 -14.86 7.05 4.47
CA GLN A 134 -14.79 5.70 3.91
C GLN A 134 -13.35 5.18 3.98
N PRO A 135 -13.08 4.05 4.67
CA PRO A 135 -11.76 3.46 4.70
C PRO A 135 -11.52 2.59 3.45
N LEU A 136 -10.30 2.63 2.93
CA LEU A 136 -9.82 1.78 1.85
C LEU A 136 -8.82 0.77 2.41
N TRP A 137 -9.02 -0.50 2.08
CA TRP A 137 -8.18 -1.59 2.58
C TRP A 137 -7.40 -2.21 1.43
N THR A 138 -6.08 -2.08 1.46
CA THR A 138 -5.20 -2.66 0.44
C THR A 138 -3.98 -3.32 1.06
N ASN A 139 -3.53 -4.43 0.46
CA ASN A 139 -2.29 -5.09 0.86
C ASN A 139 -1.03 -4.36 0.37
N ALA A 140 -1.18 -3.32 -0.44
CA ALA A 140 -0.07 -2.45 -0.86
C ALA A 140 0.50 -1.64 0.32
N VAL A 141 -0.31 -1.35 1.35
CA VAL A 141 0.21 -0.79 2.60
C VAL A 141 0.92 -1.87 3.38
N SER A 142 2.22 -1.72 3.54
CA SER A 142 3.09 -2.71 4.20
C SER A 142 2.65 -3.00 5.64
N ARG A 143 2.79 -4.27 6.01
CA ARG A 143 2.60 -4.80 7.37
C ARG A 143 3.91 -5.25 8.01
N THR A 144 5.01 -5.01 7.34
CA THR A 144 6.36 -5.43 7.75
C THR A 144 7.29 -4.22 7.91
N LEU A 145 6.73 -3.06 8.29
CA LEU A 145 7.52 -1.88 8.61
C LEU A 145 8.25 -2.08 9.93
N SER A 146 9.39 -1.39 10.07
CA SER A 146 10.17 -1.37 11.30
C SER A 146 10.10 0.00 11.95
N LYS A 147 9.99 0.04 13.29
CA LYS A 147 10.03 1.27 14.06
C LYS A 147 10.69 1.04 15.42
N GLY A 148 11.73 1.78 15.71
CA GLY A 148 12.51 1.58 16.95
C GLY A 148 13.05 0.16 17.05
N THR A 149 12.73 -0.54 18.14
CA THR A 149 13.13 -1.93 18.37
C THR A 149 12.19 -2.96 17.72
N SER A 150 11.03 -2.52 17.20
CA SER A 150 10.07 -3.41 16.52
C SER A 150 10.47 -3.58 15.06
N ALA A 151 11.02 -4.75 14.73
CA ALA A 151 11.50 -5.08 13.39
C ALA A 151 10.42 -5.85 12.61
N SER A 152 10.08 -5.35 11.42
CA SER A 152 9.20 -6.02 10.43
C SER A 152 7.81 -6.44 10.94
N VAL A 153 7.24 -5.71 11.90
CA VAL A 153 5.93 -6.01 12.50
C VAL A 153 4.97 -4.82 12.53
N CYS A 154 5.42 -3.66 12.08
CA CYS A 154 4.61 -2.45 12.09
C CYS A 154 3.84 -2.26 10.78
N SER A 155 2.73 -1.53 10.87
CA SER A 155 1.91 -1.12 9.74
C SER A 155 1.65 0.38 9.79
N ALA A 156 1.32 0.98 8.64
CA ALA A 156 0.94 2.38 8.55
C ALA A 156 -0.58 2.55 8.35
N ILE A 157 -1.07 3.71 8.76
CA ILE A 157 -2.40 4.22 8.41
C ILE A 157 -2.17 5.57 7.74
N PHE A 158 -2.73 5.76 6.57
CA PHE A 158 -2.72 7.03 5.84
C PHE A 158 -4.09 7.67 5.92
N PHE A 159 -4.13 8.99 6.02
CA PHE A 159 -5.35 9.78 5.86
C PHE A 159 -5.04 10.93 4.90
N ALA A 160 -5.66 10.91 3.74
CA ALA A 160 -5.38 11.86 2.68
C ALA A 160 -6.51 11.93 1.65
N ASN A 161 -6.52 13.03 0.89
CA ASN A 161 -7.22 13.12 -0.38
C ASN A 161 -6.35 12.49 -1.48
N LEU A 162 -6.68 11.26 -1.89
CA LEU A 162 -5.90 10.55 -2.91
C LEU A 162 -6.02 11.19 -4.31
N ALA A 163 -7.01 12.05 -4.54
CA ALA A 163 -7.15 12.75 -5.81
C ALA A 163 -6.04 13.79 -6.04
N ASP A 164 -5.38 14.25 -4.98
CA ASP A 164 -4.26 15.18 -5.06
C ASP A 164 -2.91 14.48 -5.31
N TYR A 165 -2.90 13.16 -5.32
CA TYR A 165 -1.71 12.37 -5.60
C TYR A 165 -1.60 12.04 -7.09
N TRP A 166 -0.71 12.75 -7.79
CA TRP A 166 -0.53 12.62 -9.23
C TRP A 166 0.54 11.59 -9.58
N ILE A 167 0.16 10.65 -10.45
CA ILE A 167 1.05 9.60 -10.96
C ILE A 167 1.32 9.87 -12.43
N GLY A 168 2.59 10.12 -12.78
CA GLY A 168 3.02 10.32 -14.16
C GLY A 168 3.57 9.04 -14.78
N TYR A 169 3.05 8.65 -15.94
CA TYR A 169 3.57 7.57 -16.74
C TYR A 169 4.29 8.13 -17.96
N TRP A 170 5.55 7.75 -18.16
CA TRP A 170 6.37 8.18 -19.30
C TRP A 170 6.30 7.23 -20.49
N SER A 171 6.05 5.94 -20.21
CA SER A 171 5.90 4.91 -21.25
C SER A 171 4.90 3.86 -20.82
N GLY A 172 4.31 3.17 -21.78
CA GLY A 172 3.49 1.99 -21.52
C GLY A 172 4.33 0.78 -21.10
N ILE A 173 3.64 -0.31 -20.76
CA ILE A 173 4.28 -1.60 -20.48
C ILE A 173 4.86 -2.15 -21.80
N SER A 174 6.15 -2.43 -21.83
CA SER A 174 6.81 -3.17 -22.91
C SER A 174 7.12 -4.58 -22.44
N LEU A 175 6.75 -5.57 -23.23
CA LEU A 175 7.08 -6.97 -23.00
C LEU A 175 8.13 -7.40 -24.00
N GLU A 176 9.26 -7.90 -23.51
CA GLU A 176 10.34 -8.45 -24.33
C GLU A 176 10.54 -9.92 -23.97
N VAL A 177 10.60 -10.78 -24.99
CA VAL A 177 10.88 -12.20 -24.81
C VAL A 177 12.35 -12.42 -25.14
N VAL A 178 13.16 -12.71 -24.12
CA VAL A 178 14.56 -13.05 -24.27
C VAL A 178 14.71 -14.57 -24.19
N ARG A 179 15.28 -15.19 -25.21
CA ARG A 179 15.64 -16.61 -25.18
C ARG A 179 17.07 -16.75 -24.67
N ASP A 180 17.20 -17.26 -23.45
CA ASP A 180 18.50 -17.63 -22.90
C ASP A 180 18.86 -19.05 -23.36
N LYS A 181 19.89 -19.16 -24.21
CA LYS A 181 20.40 -20.44 -24.70
C LYS A 181 21.43 -21.08 -23.76
N THR A 182 21.83 -20.37 -22.71
CA THR A 182 22.92 -20.79 -21.83
C THR A 182 22.48 -21.81 -20.78
N ASN A 183 21.20 -21.84 -20.47
CA ASN A 183 20.58 -22.74 -19.49
C ASN A 183 19.61 -23.74 -20.12
N ALA A 184 19.75 -24.03 -21.41
CA ALA A 184 18.99 -25.12 -22.04
C ALA A 184 19.58 -26.47 -21.58
N ILE A 185 19.07 -27.02 -20.48
CA ILE A 185 19.25 -28.40 -20.04
C ILE A 185 18.04 -29.22 -20.44
#